data_4ab6c18a3b1420ca9ec02b459095f43b
#
_entry.id   4ab6c18a3b1420ca9ec02b459095f43b
#
_cell.length_a   1.000
_cell.length_b   1.000
_cell.length_c   1.000
_cell.angle_alpha   90.00
_cell.angle_beta   90.00
_cell.angle_gamma   90.00
#
_symmetry.space_group_name_H-M   'P 1'
#
loop_
_entity.id
_entity.type
_entity.pdbx_description
1 polymer ?
#
loop_
_entity_poly.entity_id
_entity_poly.type
_entity_poly.pdbx_seq_one_letter_code
_entity_poly.pdbx_strand_id
1 'polypeptide(L)'
;MKHIICSSFGKDSNATALLALQHGEPLDEIIYTEVMFSKEISGELPEHTRFIYETAIPYFEKRGIPTRVLHTEKTYLDCFYHVVSRGNAQGKLAAFPLAGRCAIQRDCKVPPLEAYKRGLPPGTVSYLGLAADEPIRLERLKSDQVSLMAKYGVTEQDAFAMCRQEGLLSPLYEHSHRGGCWFCPNASMTELRHLYHAHPDLWQLMLELQDAPNKATERFNRNFTFAELDLRFRLEGEQLSFYDQELEVER
;
A
#
# COMPACT_ATOMS: atom_id res chain seq x y z
N MET A 1 25.54 16.16 -0.40
CA MET A 1 25.01 14.83 -0.04
C MET A 1 23.52 14.89 -0.33
N LYS A 2 22.94 13.92 -1.03
CA LYS A 2 21.51 13.94 -1.36
C LYS A 2 20.70 13.24 -0.27
N HIS A 3 19.51 13.78 0.07
CA HIS A 3 18.61 13.22 1.08
C HIS A 3 17.25 12.94 0.44
N ILE A 4 16.73 11.73 0.59
CA ILE A 4 15.51 11.28 -0.07
C ILE A 4 14.57 10.59 0.91
N ILE A 5 13.27 10.63 0.62
CA ILE A 5 12.26 9.77 1.25
C ILE A 5 11.70 8.83 0.20
N CYS A 6 11.67 7.51 0.47
CA CYS A 6 10.90 6.56 -0.31
C CYS A 6 9.51 6.48 0.32
N SER A 7 8.54 7.16 -0.27
CA SER A 7 7.21 7.36 0.28
C SER A 7 6.16 6.46 -0.37
N SER A 8 5.17 6.04 0.38
CA SER A 8 3.87 5.58 -0.10
C SER A 8 2.77 6.61 0.21
N PHE A 9 3.14 7.80 0.66
CA PHE A 9 2.24 8.83 1.17
C PHE A 9 1.29 8.36 2.29
N GLY A 10 1.67 7.28 2.98
CA GLY A 10 1.06 6.90 4.25
C GLY A 10 1.53 7.81 5.40
N LYS A 11 0.86 7.74 6.56
CA LYS A 11 1.10 8.60 7.73
C LYS A 11 2.58 8.72 8.11
N ASP A 12 3.32 7.61 8.17
CA ASP A 12 4.70 7.60 8.65
C ASP A 12 5.67 8.28 7.69
N SER A 13 5.47 8.10 6.38
CA SER A 13 6.29 8.79 5.37
C SER A 13 5.95 10.27 5.27
N ASN A 14 4.68 10.66 5.41
CA ASN A 14 4.28 12.06 5.46
C ASN A 14 4.79 12.74 6.73
N ALA A 15 4.68 12.09 7.90
CA ALA A 15 5.25 12.60 9.15
C ALA A 15 6.77 12.78 9.06
N THR A 16 7.48 11.83 8.41
CA THR A 16 8.93 11.96 8.18
C THR A 16 9.27 13.18 7.33
N ALA A 17 8.51 13.44 6.27
CA ALA A 17 8.70 14.63 5.43
C ALA A 17 8.34 15.92 6.17
N LEU A 18 7.29 15.91 6.99
CA LEU A 18 6.94 17.04 7.86
C LEU A 18 8.03 17.35 8.87
N LEU A 19 8.59 16.33 9.52
CA LEU A 19 9.72 16.51 10.46
C LEU A 19 10.95 17.09 9.77
N ALA A 20 11.24 16.67 8.54
CA ALA A 20 12.34 17.27 7.78
C ALA A 20 12.10 18.77 7.57
N LEU A 21 10.90 19.19 7.20
CA LEU A 21 10.53 20.59 7.04
C LEU A 21 10.59 21.37 8.37
N GLN A 22 10.01 20.82 9.44
CA GLN A 22 9.90 21.49 10.75
C GLN A 22 11.26 21.71 11.41
N HIS A 23 12.19 20.79 11.23
CA HIS A 23 13.51 20.82 11.86
C HIS A 23 14.63 21.28 10.92
N GLY A 24 14.30 21.68 9.69
CA GLY A 24 15.30 22.10 8.71
C GLY A 24 16.28 21.00 8.30
N GLU A 25 15.85 19.73 8.38
CA GLU A 25 16.62 18.61 7.86
C GLU A 25 16.67 18.65 6.33
N PRO A 26 17.82 18.37 5.72
CA PRO A 26 17.90 18.39 4.27
C PRO A 26 16.98 17.32 3.67
N LEU A 27 16.13 17.70 2.74
CA LEU A 27 15.28 16.79 1.97
C LEU A 27 15.18 17.27 0.54
N ASP A 28 15.86 16.58 -0.35
CA ASP A 28 15.98 16.99 -1.76
C ASP A 28 14.84 16.45 -2.64
N GLU A 29 14.25 15.31 -2.26
CA GLU A 29 13.27 14.62 -3.12
C GLU A 29 12.46 13.59 -2.37
N ILE A 30 11.18 13.50 -2.71
CA ILE A 30 10.30 12.38 -2.33
C ILE A 30 10.19 11.44 -3.54
N ILE A 31 10.35 10.13 -3.32
CA ILE A 31 10.25 9.11 -4.34
C ILE A 31 9.03 8.26 -4.03
N TYR A 32 8.06 8.26 -4.93
CA TYR A 32 6.88 7.41 -4.87
C TYR A 32 6.97 6.34 -5.95
N THR A 33 6.85 5.07 -5.57
CA THR A 33 6.75 3.98 -6.53
C THR A 33 5.30 3.53 -6.56
N GLU A 34 4.61 3.87 -7.63
CA GLU A 34 3.24 3.45 -7.87
C GLU A 34 3.21 2.03 -8.41
N VAL A 35 2.50 1.15 -7.72
CA VAL A 35 2.25 -0.21 -8.17
C VAL A 35 0.94 -0.21 -8.95
N MET A 36 0.95 -0.78 -10.15
CA MET A 36 -0.23 -0.86 -11.00
C MET A 36 -0.88 -2.24 -10.92
N PHE A 37 -2.22 -2.29 -10.89
CA PHE A 37 -2.98 -3.52 -11.07
C PHE A 37 -2.99 -3.95 -12.55
N SER A 38 -3.40 -3.06 -13.42
CA SER A 38 -3.28 -3.15 -14.88
C SER A 38 -2.50 -1.95 -15.41
N LYS A 39 -2.45 -1.74 -16.72
CA LYS A 39 -1.82 -0.54 -17.30
C LYS A 39 -2.59 0.75 -16.96
N GLU A 40 -3.88 0.64 -16.69
CA GLU A 40 -4.80 1.77 -16.46
C GLU A 40 -5.24 1.91 -15.00
N ILE A 41 -5.13 0.84 -14.20
CA ILE A 41 -5.68 0.80 -12.84
C ILE A 41 -4.53 0.78 -11.83
N SER A 42 -4.51 1.78 -10.95
CA SER A 42 -3.57 1.86 -9.82
C SER A 42 -3.79 0.71 -8.82
N GLY A 43 -2.75 0.30 -8.15
CA GLY A 43 -2.82 -0.64 -7.03
C GLY A 43 -3.25 0.01 -5.72
N GLU A 44 -3.27 1.33 -5.65
CA GLU A 44 -3.80 2.05 -4.50
C GLU A 44 -5.32 2.21 -4.62
N LEU A 45 -6.03 2.31 -3.48
CA LEU A 45 -7.45 2.66 -3.50
C LEU A 45 -7.67 4.04 -4.16
N PRO A 46 -8.79 4.24 -4.89
CA PRO A 46 -9.05 5.49 -5.62
C PRO A 46 -8.96 6.75 -4.76
N GLU A 47 -9.46 6.72 -3.52
CA GLU A 47 -9.38 7.83 -2.57
C GLU A 47 -7.94 8.09 -2.13
N HIS A 48 -7.09 7.06 -2.00
CA HIS A 48 -5.68 7.25 -1.69
C HIS A 48 -4.91 7.78 -2.88
N THR A 49 -5.18 7.29 -4.08
CA THR A 49 -4.61 7.81 -5.33
C THR A 49 -4.93 9.29 -5.49
N ARG A 50 -6.20 9.67 -5.30
CA ARG A 50 -6.62 11.08 -5.34
C ARG A 50 -5.89 11.91 -4.29
N PHE A 51 -5.82 11.44 -3.05
CA PHE A 51 -5.08 12.11 -1.98
C PHE A 51 -3.61 12.32 -2.34
N ILE A 52 -2.94 11.31 -2.92
CA ILE A 52 -1.53 11.43 -3.34
C ILE A 52 -1.36 12.57 -4.35
N TYR A 53 -2.13 12.55 -5.44
CA TYR A 53 -1.93 13.46 -6.56
C TYR A 53 -2.54 14.84 -6.35
N GLU A 54 -3.65 14.95 -5.64
CA GLU A 54 -4.34 16.24 -5.46
C GLU A 54 -3.98 16.95 -4.15
N THR A 55 -3.43 16.22 -3.17
CA THR A 55 -3.13 16.80 -1.84
C THR A 55 -1.65 16.67 -1.47
N ALA A 56 -1.13 15.44 -1.36
CA ALA A 56 0.17 15.19 -0.75
C ALA A 56 1.33 15.69 -1.65
N ILE A 57 1.36 15.33 -2.92
CA ILE A 57 2.38 15.79 -3.87
C ILE A 57 2.37 17.32 -3.96
N PRO A 58 1.23 18.00 -4.24
CA PRO A 58 1.19 19.46 -4.29
C PRO A 58 1.58 20.14 -2.98
N TYR A 59 1.29 19.52 -1.84
CA TYR A 59 1.69 20.07 -0.53
C TYR A 59 3.20 20.17 -0.39
N PHE A 60 3.95 19.12 -0.75
CA PHE A 60 5.41 19.10 -0.64
C PHE A 60 6.08 19.91 -1.75
N GLU A 61 5.58 19.85 -2.97
CA GLU A 61 6.13 20.62 -4.10
C GLU A 61 6.03 22.14 -3.88
N LYS A 62 4.91 22.64 -3.33
CA LYS A 62 4.78 24.06 -2.93
C LYS A 62 5.79 24.48 -1.86
N ARG A 63 6.39 23.53 -1.14
CA ARG A 63 7.43 23.75 -0.14
C ARG A 63 8.85 23.50 -0.66
N GLY A 64 8.98 23.33 -1.98
CA GLY A 64 10.27 23.16 -2.66
C GLY A 64 10.81 21.72 -2.62
N ILE A 65 10.00 20.73 -2.22
CA ILE A 65 10.38 19.32 -2.22
C ILE A 65 9.72 18.63 -3.42
N PRO A 66 10.46 18.37 -4.50
CA PRO A 66 9.91 17.69 -5.68
C PRO A 66 9.58 16.25 -5.39
N THR A 67 8.53 15.75 -6.03
CA THR A 67 8.17 14.33 -6.00
C THR A 67 8.49 13.66 -7.33
N ARG A 68 9.16 12.52 -7.25
CA ARG A 68 9.39 11.64 -8.38
C ARG A 68 8.51 10.41 -8.29
N VAL A 69 7.61 10.27 -9.24
CA VAL A 69 6.80 9.05 -9.40
C VAL A 69 7.56 8.05 -10.27
N LEU A 70 7.70 6.85 -9.77
CA LEU A 70 8.32 5.72 -10.47
C LEU A 70 7.28 4.66 -10.77
N HIS A 71 7.36 4.11 -11.99
CA HIS A 71 6.55 2.98 -12.42
C HIS A 71 7.45 1.85 -12.92
N THR A 72 6.96 0.62 -12.87
CA THR A 72 7.52 -0.48 -13.62
C THR A 72 6.58 -0.85 -14.75
N GLU A 73 7.12 -1.48 -15.80
CA GLU A 73 6.29 -2.04 -16.88
C GLU A 73 5.44 -3.22 -16.40
N LYS A 74 5.89 -3.91 -15.33
CA LYS A 74 5.14 -5.02 -14.74
C LYS A 74 3.99 -4.52 -13.87
N THR A 75 2.83 -5.11 -14.10
CA THR A 75 1.60 -4.91 -13.32
C THR A 75 1.33 -6.11 -12.42
N TYR A 76 0.31 -6.00 -11.57
CA TYR A 76 -0.22 -7.13 -10.82
C TYR A 76 -0.68 -8.25 -11.74
N LEU A 77 -1.40 -7.92 -12.84
CA LEU A 77 -1.86 -8.91 -13.81
C LEU A 77 -0.72 -9.66 -14.47
N ASP A 78 0.40 -8.99 -14.79
CA ASP A 78 1.60 -9.67 -15.33
C ASP A 78 2.19 -10.67 -14.33
N CYS A 79 2.15 -10.35 -13.05
CA CYS A 79 2.58 -11.26 -11.99
C CYS A 79 1.60 -12.41 -11.80
N PHE A 80 0.30 -12.16 -11.87
CA PHE A 80 -0.75 -13.16 -11.71
C PHE A 80 -0.73 -14.18 -12.86
N TYR A 81 -0.68 -13.71 -14.11
CA TYR A 81 -0.68 -14.54 -15.32
C TYR A 81 0.69 -15.11 -15.69
N HIS A 82 1.72 -14.81 -14.90
CA HIS A 82 3.04 -15.40 -15.12
C HIS A 82 2.99 -16.92 -15.07
N VAL A 83 3.47 -17.60 -16.11
CA VAL A 83 3.56 -19.05 -16.14
C VAL A 83 4.80 -19.50 -15.36
N VAL A 84 4.59 -20.29 -14.31
CA VAL A 84 5.66 -20.80 -13.46
C VAL A 84 6.56 -21.72 -14.27
N SER A 85 7.86 -21.44 -14.29
CA SER A 85 8.85 -22.14 -15.13
C SER A 85 9.50 -23.35 -14.45
N ARG A 86 9.37 -23.49 -13.11
CA ARG A 86 10.08 -24.53 -12.33
C ARG A 86 9.26 -24.99 -11.11
N GLY A 87 9.60 -26.18 -10.61
CA GLY A 87 9.02 -26.74 -9.38
C GLY A 87 7.65 -27.36 -9.58
N ASN A 88 6.95 -27.66 -8.47
CA ASN A 88 5.69 -28.41 -8.47
C ASN A 88 4.52 -27.67 -9.19
N ALA A 89 4.65 -26.38 -9.40
CA ALA A 89 3.65 -25.57 -10.09
C ALA A 89 4.06 -25.27 -11.54
N GLN A 90 5.07 -25.94 -12.10
CA GLN A 90 5.51 -25.69 -13.48
C GLN A 90 4.35 -25.82 -14.49
N GLY A 91 4.25 -24.88 -15.41
CA GLY A 91 3.21 -24.79 -16.41
C GLY A 91 1.87 -24.23 -15.92
N LYS A 92 1.76 -23.89 -14.62
CA LYS A 92 0.59 -23.22 -14.05
C LYS A 92 0.77 -21.69 -13.99
N LEU A 93 -0.34 -20.96 -13.93
CA LEU A 93 -0.32 -19.54 -13.60
C LEU A 93 0.16 -19.34 -12.15
N ALA A 94 0.98 -18.32 -11.91
CA ALA A 94 1.44 -18.00 -10.56
C ALA A 94 0.28 -17.65 -9.62
N ALA A 95 -0.75 -17.02 -10.15
CA ALA A 95 -1.99 -16.65 -9.47
C ALA A 95 -1.78 -15.64 -8.32
N PHE A 96 -2.60 -15.71 -7.29
CA PHE A 96 -2.54 -14.77 -6.16
C PHE A 96 -1.22 -14.85 -5.42
N PRO A 97 -0.54 -13.71 -5.16
CA PRO A 97 0.66 -13.70 -4.35
C PRO A 97 0.30 -14.02 -2.89
N LEU A 98 0.65 -15.21 -2.44
CA LEU A 98 0.38 -15.64 -1.07
C LEU A 98 1.22 -14.86 -0.05
N ALA A 99 0.72 -14.81 1.18
CA ALA A 99 1.39 -14.18 2.31
C ALA A 99 2.83 -14.70 2.51
N GLY A 100 3.75 -13.79 2.73
CA GLY A 100 5.19 -14.04 2.85
C GLY A 100 5.97 -13.00 2.06
N ARG A 101 6.86 -13.43 1.18
CA ARG A 101 7.53 -12.52 0.24
C ARG A 101 6.56 -12.14 -0.86
N CYS A 102 6.08 -10.90 -0.80
CA CYS A 102 5.15 -10.36 -1.79
C CYS A 102 5.83 -10.27 -3.17
N ALA A 103 5.31 -11.04 -4.15
CA ALA A 103 5.81 -11.01 -5.52
C ALA A 103 5.65 -9.61 -6.15
N ILE A 104 4.58 -8.90 -5.81
CA ILE A 104 4.32 -7.54 -6.29
C ILE A 104 5.38 -6.56 -5.75
N GLN A 105 5.73 -6.65 -4.47
CA GLN A 105 6.82 -5.83 -3.93
C GLN A 105 8.13 -6.12 -4.65
N ARG A 106 8.47 -7.41 -4.85
CA ARG A 106 9.70 -7.85 -5.50
C ARG A 106 9.79 -7.40 -6.96
N ASP A 107 8.70 -7.54 -7.71
CA ASP A 107 8.72 -7.41 -9.17
C ASP A 107 8.21 -6.05 -9.67
N CYS A 108 7.32 -5.39 -8.91
CA CYS A 108 6.70 -4.14 -9.33
C CYS A 108 7.17 -2.91 -8.54
N LYS A 109 7.54 -3.05 -7.25
CA LYS A 109 7.89 -1.90 -6.41
C LYS A 109 9.39 -1.71 -6.26
N VAL A 110 10.13 -2.78 -5.98
CA VAL A 110 11.58 -2.70 -5.68
C VAL A 110 12.41 -2.37 -6.91
N PRO A 111 12.22 -2.99 -8.10
CA PRO A 111 13.11 -2.79 -9.24
C PRO A 111 13.22 -1.34 -9.72
N PRO A 112 12.13 -0.57 -9.94
CA PRO A 112 12.25 0.82 -10.37
C PRO A 112 12.93 1.69 -9.30
N LEU A 113 12.67 1.42 -8.01
CA LEU A 113 13.31 2.14 -6.92
C LEU A 113 14.81 1.87 -6.85
N GLU A 114 15.25 0.62 -6.97
CA GLU A 114 16.67 0.27 -6.98
C GLU A 114 17.38 0.80 -8.23
N ALA A 115 16.71 0.75 -9.39
CA ALA A 115 17.26 1.33 -10.62
C ALA A 115 17.49 2.83 -10.45
N TYR A 116 16.53 3.54 -9.87
CA TYR A 116 16.67 4.95 -9.58
C TYR A 116 17.79 5.23 -8.58
N LYS A 117 17.84 4.50 -7.46
CA LYS A 117 18.87 4.67 -6.42
C LYS A 117 20.29 4.44 -6.93
N ARG A 118 20.51 3.52 -7.89
CA ARG A 118 21.84 3.32 -8.50
C ARG A 118 22.35 4.55 -9.24
N GLY A 119 21.46 5.42 -9.71
CA GLY A 119 21.84 6.68 -10.38
C GLY A 119 22.08 7.85 -9.42
N LEU A 120 21.87 7.67 -8.12
CA LEU A 120 22.05 8.74 -7.13
C LEU A 120 23.53 8.89 -6.73
N PRO A 121 23.94 10.09 -6.30
CA PRO A 121 25.31 10.32 -5.83
C PRO A 121 25.69 9.39 -4.66
N PRO A 122 26.95 8.95 -4.57
CA PRO A 122 27.44 8.22 -3.40
C PRO A 122 27.18 9.01 -2.10
N GLY A 123 26.86 8.30 -1.03
CA GLY A 123 26.54 8.91 0.26
C GLY A 123 25.13 9.49 0.36
N THR A 124 24.25 9.21 -0.60
CA THR A 124 22.83 9.57 -0.49
C THR A 124 22.21 8.95 0.76
N VAL A 125 21.54 9.75 1.58
CA VAL A 125 20.83 9.34 2.79
C VAL A 125 19.35 9.10 2.45
N SER A 126 18.81 7.98 2.92
CA SER A 126 17.38 7.65 2.80
C SER A 126 16.69 7.81 4.15
N TYR A 127 15.73 8.72 4.25
CA TYR A 127 14.84 8.77 5.40
C TYR A 127 13.75 7.71 5.27
N LEU A 128 13.53 6.97 6.37
CA LEU A 128 12.52 5.92 6.44
C LEU A 128 11.46 6.29 7.49
N GLY A 129 10.18 6.13 7.13
CA GLY A 129 9.05 6.30 8.03
C GLY A 129 8.97 5.13 9.02
N LEU A 130 9.82 5.13 10.02
CA LEU A 130 9.82 4.19 11.14
C LEU A 130 9.60 4.99 12.42
N ALA A 131 8.58 4.65 13.19
CA ALA A 131 8.24 5.34 14.41
C ALA A 131 9.22 5.03 15.55
N ALA A 132 9.30 5.91 16.53
CA ALA A 132 10.18 5.74 17.70
C ALA A 132 9.81 4.49 18.52
N ASP A 133 8.58 4.08 18.50
CA ASP A 133 8.04 2.89 19.18
C ASP A 133 8.14 1.58 18.35
N GLU A 134 8.98 1.56 17.28
CA GLU A 134 9.28 0.38 16.48
C GLU A 134 10.75 -0.11 16.62
N PRO A 135 11.24 -0.45 17.82
CA PRO A 135 12.67 -0.70 18.06
C PRO A 135 13.25 -1.81 17.21
N ILE A 136 12.52 -2.91 16.99
CA ILE A 136 12.98 -4.06 16.18
C ILE A 136 13.22 -3.68 14.71
N ARG A 137 12.47 -2.71 14.19
CA ARG A 137 12.65 -2.21 12.81
C ARG A 137 13.80 -1.21 12.74
N LEU A 138 13.95 -0.38 13.78
CA LEU A 138 15.02 0.61 13.88
C LEU A 138 16.40 -0.04 13.96
N GLU A 139 16.55 -1.16 14.67
CA GLU A 139 17.80 -1.94 14.73
C GLU A 139 18.28 -2.47 13.36
N ARG A 140 17.40 -2.54 12.38
CA ARG A 140 17.71 -3.02 11.02
C ARG A 140 18.08 -1.92 10.03
N LEU A 141 18.13 -0.67 10.48
CA LEU A 141 18.55 0.44 9.64
C LEU A 141 20.00 0.26 9.19
N LYS A 142 20.23 0.52 7.91
CA LYS A 142 21.57 0.55 7.33
C LYS A 142 22.24 1.89 7.61
N SER A 143 23.55 1.98 7.39
CA SER A 143 24.34 3.19 7.63
C SER A 143 23.92 4.40 6.79
N ASP A 144 23.26 4.17 5.65
CA ASP A 144 22.72 5.19 4.76
C ASP A 144 21.22 5.47 4.99
N GLN A 145 20.65 4.93 6.07
CA GLN A 145 19.24 5.05 6.42
C GLN A 145 19.07 5.73 7.77
N VAL A 146 18.13 6.64 7.87
CA VAL A 146 17.83 7.40 9.08
C VAL A 146 16.31 7.43 9.29
N SER A 147 15.86 7.26 10.54
CA SER A 147 14.50 7.58 10.92
C SER A 147 14.48 8.95 11.61
N LEU A 148 13.83 9.93 10.99
CA LEU A 148 13.59 11.22 11.63
C LEU A 148 12.56 11.09 12.76
N MET A 149 11.57 10.20 12.63
CA MET A 149 10.62 9.94 13.71
C MET A 149 11.32 9.43 14.96
N ALA A 150 12.23 8.47 14.83
CA ALA A 150 13.02 7.99 15.98
C ALA A 150 13.96 9.09 16.53
N LYS A 151 14.60 9.88 15.64
CA LYS A 151 15.48 10.99 16.02
C LYS A 151 14.76 12.04 16.88
N TYR A 152 13.49 12.31 16.60
CA TYR A 152 12.70 13.31 17.30
C TYR A 152 11.67 12.72 18.29
N GLY A 153 11.73 11.42 18.55
CA GLY A 153 10.89 10.74 19.54
C GLY A 153 9.40 10.64 19.14
N VAL A 154 9.10 10.68 17.84
CA VAL A 154 7.73 10.65 17.30
C VAL A 154 7.25 9.21 17.17
N THR A 155 6.14 8.89 17.82
CA THR A 155 5.46 7.59 17.79
C THR A 155 4.53 7.47 16.59
N GLU A 156 3.99 6.27 16.35
CA GLU A 156 2.94 6.07 15.33
C GLU A 156 1.70 6.93 15.60
N GLN A 157 1.33 7.12 16.86
CA GLN A 157 0.20 7.96 17.27
C GLN A 157 0.47 9.44 17.00
N ASP A 158 1.68 9.91 17.29
CA ASP A 158 2.09 11.29 17.02
C ASP A 158 2.11 11.56 15.52
N ALA A 159 2.63 10.62 14.72
CA ALA A 159 2.62 10.71 13.25
C ALA A 159 1.20 10.86 12.69
N PHE A 160 0.25 10.10 13.24
CA PHE A 160 -1.16 10.19 12.86
C PHE A 160 -1.73 11.59 13.18
N ALA A 161 -1.45 12.11 14.39
CA ALA A 161 -1.91 13.42 14.82
C ALA A 161 -1.28 14.55 13.98
N MET A 162 0.02 14.50 13.71
CA MET A 162 0.74 15.45 12.86
C MET A 162 0.15 15.49 11.45
N CYS A 163 -0.03 14.32 10.82
CA CYS A 163 -0.61 14.25 9.47
C CYS A 163 -2.04 14.79 9.43
N ARG A 164 -2.86 14.50 10.47
CA ARG A 164 -4.22 15.04 10.58
C ARG A 164 -4.23 16.56 10.68
N GLN A 165 -3.36 17.12 11.52
CA GLN A 165 -3.26 18.57 11.73
C GLN A 165 -2.86 19.31 10.45
N GLU A 166 -1.97 18.74 9.66
CA GLU A 166 -1.47 19.32 8.40
C GLU A 166 -2.35 19.00 7.17
N GLY A 167 -3.45 18.25 7.34
CA GLY A 167 -4.29 17.79 6.22
C GLY A 167 -3.61 16.76 5.31
N LEU A 168 -2.59 16.06 5.85
CA LEU A 168 -1.82 15.04 5.15
C LEU A 168 -2.13 13.61 5.63
N LEU A 169 -3.25 13.41 6.31
CA LEU A 169 -3.75 12.09 6.64
C LEU A 169 -4.66 11.59 5.51
N SER A 170 -4.27 10.50 4.87
CA SER A 170 -5.07 9.92 3.78
C SER A 170 -6.42 9.40 4.29
N PRO A 171 -7.50 9.54 3.49
CA PRO A 171 -8.81 8.97 3.80
C PRO A 171 -8.79 7.44 4.04
N LEU A 172 -7.82 6.74 3.48
CA LEU A 172 -7.69 5.28 3.71
C LEU A 172 -7.65 4.90 5.20
N TYR A 173 -7.17 5.82 6.07
CA TYR A 173 -7.07 5.57 7.52
C TYR A 173 -8.41 5.59 8.27
N GLU A 174 -9.51 5.92 7.60
CA GLU A 174 -10.87 5.74 8.14
C GLU A 174 -11.26 4.26 8.19
N HIS A 175 -10.67 3.43 7.31
CA HIS A 175 -11.04 2.03 7.14
C HIS A 175 -9.85 1.06 7.26
N SER A 176 -8.63 1.58 7.38
CA SER A 176 -7.39 0.80 7.46
C SER A 176 -6.44 1.37 8.50
N HIS A 177 -5.64 0.51 9.10
CA HIS A 177 -4.54 0.93 9.99
C HIS A 177 -3.20 1.09 9.23
N ARG A 178 -3.16 0.72 7.95
CA ARG A 178 -1.94 0.74 7.13
C ARG A 178 -2.24 1.11 5.68
N GLY A 179 -1.25 1.63 4.98
CA GLY A 179 -1.27 1.71 3.53
C GLY A 179 -0.96 0.35 2.87
N GLY A 180 -1.50 0.11 1.70
CA GLY A 180 -1.22 -1.10 0.92
C GLY A 180 -2.08 -1.19 -0.32
N CYS A 181 -1.67 -2.05 -1.27
CA CYS A 181 -2.46 -2.29 -2.47
C CYS A 181 -3.83 -2.88 -2.10
N TRP A 182 -4.89 -2.46 -2.80
CA TRP A 182 -6.25 -2.96 -2.55
C TRP A 182 -6.41 -4.47 -2.78
N PHE A 183 -5.55 -5.07 -3.60
CA PHE A 183 -5.49 -6.52 -3.85
C PHE A 183 -4.49 -7.24 -2.92
N CYS A 184 -4.14 -6.69 -1.78
CA CYS A 184 -3.13 -7.26 -0.89
C CYS A 184 -3.66 -8.51 -0.15
N PRO A 185 -2.99 -9.68 -0.25
CA PRO A 185 -3.42 -10.89 0.47
C PRO A 185 -3.26 -10.77 2.00
N ASN A 186 -2.57 -9.74 2.48
CA ASN A 186 -2.44 -9.45 3.91
C ASN A 186 -3.45 -8.39 4.39
N ALA A 187 -4.45 -8.03 3.57
CA ALA A 187 -5.51 -7.14 3.98
C ALA A 187 -6.32 -7.75 5.13
N SER A 188 -6.69 -6.92 6.08
CA SER A 188 -7.59 -7.30 7.18
C SER A 188 -9.02 -7.52 6.65
N MET A 189 -9.85 -8.20 7.43
CA MET A 189 -11.26 -8.38 7.08
C MET A 189 -12.02 -7.05 6.98
N THR A 190 -11.62 -6.04 7.75
CA THR A 190 -12.17 -4.68 7.67
C THR A 190 -11.82 -4.03 6.34
N GLU A 191 -10.56 -4.10 5.91
CA GLU A 191 -10.10 -3.58 4.61
C GLU A 191 -10.79 -4.28 3.44
N LEU A 192 -10.93 -5.62 3.50
CA LEU A 192 -11.62 -6.40 2.47
C LEU A 192 -13.12 -6.09 2.41
N ARG A 193 -13.77 -5.90 3.58
CA ARG A 193 -15.19 -5.51 3.64
C ARG A 193 -15.40 -4.10 3.09
N HIS A 194 -14.48 -3.17 3.38
CA HIS A 194 -14.51 -1.85 2.78
C HIS A 194 -14.38 -1.94 1.24
N LEU A 195 -13.42 -2.72 0.73
CA LEU A 195 -13.27 -2.93 -0.71
C LEU A 195 -14.55 -3.49 -1.34
N TYR A 196 -15.19 -4.48 -0.71
CA TYR A 196 -16.43 -5.11 -1.19
C TYR A 196 -17.58 -4.10 -1.33
N HIS A 197 -17.78 -3.24 -0.31
CA HIS A 197 -18.90 -2.30 -0.28
C HIS A 197 -18.65 -1.00 -1.04
N ALA A 198 -17.45 -0.45 -0.93
CA ALA A 198 -17.12 0.87 -1.48
C ALA A 198 -16.57 0.81 -2.92
N HIS A 199 -15.99 -0.31 -3.32
CA HIS A 199 -15.33 -0.47 -4.62
C HIS A 199 -15.74 -1.80 -5.29
N PRO A 200 -17.03 -2.00 -5.60
CA PRO A 200 -17.53 -3.25 -6.18
C PRO A 200 -16.93 -3.55 -7.57
N ASP A 201 -16.51 -2.53 -8.30
CA ASP A 201 -15.78 -2.65 -9.56
C ASP A 201 -14.40 -3.31 -9.38
N LEU A 202 -13.63 -2.87 -8.39
CA LEU A 202 -12.35 -3.47 -8.06
C LEU A 202 -12.51 -4.88 -7.47
N TRP A 203 -13.57 -5.09 -6.68
CA TRP A 203 -13.92 -6.40 -6.15
C TRP A 203 -14.22 -7.40 -7.28
N GLN A 204 -14.98 -6.98 -8.28
CA GLN A 204 -15.32 -7.80 -9.44
C GLN A 204 -14.09 -8.24 -10.23
N LEU A 205 -13.08 -7.35 -10.40
CA LEU A 205 -11.82 -7.73 -11.04
C LEU A 205 -11.11 -8.88 -10.32
N MET A 206 -11.16 -8.93 -8.99
CA MET A 206 -10.57 -10.02 -8.23
C MET A 206 -11.38 -11.32 -8.34
N LEU A 207 -12.71 -11.23 -8.45
CA LEU A 207 -13.55 -12.40 -8.71
C LEU A 207 -13.26 -13.00 -10.10
N GLU A 208 -13.08 -12.18 -11.12
CA GLU A 208 -12.69 -12.65 -12.46
C GLU A 208 -11.34 -13.40 -12.44
N LEU A 209 -10.38 -12.94 -11.62
CA LEU A 209 -9.12 -13.64 -11.42
C LEU A 209 -9.31 -14.97 -10.68
N GLN A 210 -10.31 -15.07 -9.79
CA GLN A 210 -10.62 -16.33 -9.11
C GLN A 210 -11.04 -17.42 -10.09
N ASP A 211 -11.68 -17.06 -11.21
CA ASP A 211 -12.14 -17.99 -12.23
C ASP A 211 -11.06 -18.38 -13.26
N ALA A 212 -9.88 -17.77 -13.21
CA ALA A 212 -8.78 -18.09 -14.11
C ALA A 212 -8.41 -19.60 -14.00
N PRO A 213 -8.22 -20.29 -15.14
CA PRO A 213 -7.89 -21.74 -15.12
C PRO A 213 -6.42 -21.99 -14.74
N ASN A 214 -6.14 -23.22 -14.34
CA ASN A 214 -4.77 -23.74 -14.16
C ASN A 214 -3.87 -22.90 -13.25
N LYS A 215 -4.40 -22.42 -12.13
CA LYS A 215 -3.66 -21.66 -11.12
C LYS A 215 -2.76 -22.54 -10.26
N ALA A 216 -1.64 -22.01 -9.82
CA ALA A 216 -0.75 -22.66 -8.83
C ALA A 216 -1.41 -22.71 -7.44
N THR A 217 -2.30 -21.77 -7.15
CA THR A 217 -3.11 -21.74 -5.93
C THR A 217 -4.50 -21.16 -6.21
N GLU A 218 -5.51 -21.71 -5.57
CA GLU A 218 -6.87 -21.17 -5.57
C GLU A 218 -7.08 -20.13 -4.48
N ARG A 219 -6.19 -20.07 -3.48
CA ARG A 219 -6.34 -19.17 -2.33
C ARG A 219 -5.85 -17.79 -2.64
N PHE A 220 -6.68 -16.79 -2.30
CA PHE A 220 -6.28 -15.39 -2.29
C PHE A 220 -5.33 -15.07 -1.14
N ASN A 221 -5.64 -15.57 0.06
CA ASN A 221 -4.80 -15.43 1.24
C ASN A 221 -4.63 -16.80 1.95
N ARG A 222 -4.07 -16.79 3.16
CA ARG A 222 -3.83 -18.03 3.90
C ARG A 222 -5.10 -18.82 4.22
N ASN A 223 -6.23 -18.13 4.39
CA ASN A 223 -7.46 -18.67 4.94
C ASN A 223 -8.55 -18.87 3.88
N PHE A 224 -8.61 -17.99 2.87
CA PHE A 224 -9.75 -17.88 1.97
C PHE A 224 -9.33 -17.83 0.49
N THR A 225 -10.18 -18.39 -0.35
CA THR A 225 -10.31 -18.02 -1.75
C THR A 225 -11.08 -16.69 -1.86
N PHE A 226 -11.01 -16.03 -3.01
CA PHE A 226 -11.77 -14.79 -3.18
C PHE A 226 -13.27 -15.04 -3.28
N ALA A 227 -13.68 -16.19 -3.84
CA ALA A 227 -15.07 -16.63 -3.88
C ALA A 227 -15.67 -16.88 -2.49
N GLU A 228 -14.88 -17.47 -1.56
CA GLU A 228 -15.32 -17.64 -0.16
C GLU A 228 -15.52 -16.29 0.55
N LEU A 229 -14.67 -15.31 0.27
CA LEU A 229 -14.83 -13.96 0.81
C LEU A 229 -16.08 -13.28 0.25
N ASP A 230 -16.34 -13.42 -1.04
CA ASP A 230 -17.53 -12.89 -1.70
C ASP A 230 -18.81 -13.47 -1.09
N LEU A 231 -18.88 -14.80 -0.99
CA LEU A 231 -20.01 -15.48 -0.36
C LEU A 231 -20.23 -14.99 1.08
N ARG A 232 -19.15 -14.86 1.83
CA ARG A 232 -19.22 -14.39 3.22
C ARG A 232 -19.81 -13.00 3.32
N PHE A 233 -19.31 -12.01 2.56
CA PHE A 233 -19.78 -10.63 2.64
C PHE A 233 -21.22 -10.48 2.12
N ARG A 234 -21.61 -11.26 1.13
CA ARG A 234 -22.99 -11.33 0.66
C ARG A 234 -23.93 -11.82 1.77
N LEU A 235 -23.58 -12.92 2.46
CA LEU A 235 -24.39 -13.45 3.55
C LEU A 235 -24.43 -12.50 4.77
N GLU A 236 -23.33 -11.82 5.10
CA GLU A 236 -23.32 -10.77 6.11
C GLU A 236 -24.31 -9.64 5.78
N GLY A 237 -24.39 -9.22 4.51
CA GLY A 237 -25.35 -8.21 4.04
C GLY A 237 -26.81 -8.68 4.11
N GLU A 238 -27.08 -9.94 3.76
CA GLU A 238 -28.41 -10.53 3.86
C GLU A 238 -28.90 -10.60 5.32
N GLN A 239 -28.02 -11.00 6.26
CA GLN A 239 -28.37 -11.03 7.68
C GLN A 239 -28.72 -9.65 8.25
N LEU A 240 -27.95 -8.62 7.90
CA LEU A 240 -28.23 -7.24 8.31
C LEU A 240 -29.59 -6.77 7.76
N SER A 241 -29.89 -7.08 6.50
CA SER A 241 -31.19 -6.74 5.89
C SER A 241 -32.39 -7.41 6.57
N PHE A 242 -32.26 -8.64 7.08
CA PHE A 242 -33.29 -9.30 7.84
C PHE A 242 -33.55 -8.60 9.18
N TYR A 243 -32.50 -8.22 9.90
CA TYR A 243 -32.65 -7.52 11.20
C TYR A 243 -33.28 -6.14 11.02
N ASP A 244 -32.95 -5.40 9.98
CA ASP A 244 -33.56 -4.09 9.71
C ASP A 244 -35.05 -4.19 9.38
N GLN A 245 -35.46 -5.23 8.65
CA GLN A 245 -36.89 -5.50 8.35
C GLN A 245 -37.67 -5.90 9.57
N GLU A 246 -37.12 -6.68 10.51
CA GLU A 246 -37.79 -7.04 11.77
C GLU A 246 -38.02 -5.79 12.66
N LEU A 247 -37.06 -4.86 12.68
CA LEU A 247 -37.18 -3.61 13.46
C LEU A 247 -38.23 -2.63 12.88
N GLU A 248 -38.49 -2.68 11.57
CA GLU A 248 -39.55 -1.86 10.94
C GLU A 248 -40.96 -2.44 11.16
N VAL A 249 -41.10 -3.74 11.37
CA VAL A 249 -42.38 -4.41 11.63
C VAL A 249 -42.84 -4.22 13.07
N GLU A 250 -41.93 -3.91 14.01
CA GLU A 250 -42.24 -3.65 15.43
C GLU A 250 -42.51 -2.17 15.74
N ARG A 251 -42.55 -1.29 14.75
CA ARG A 251 -42.91 0.15 14.88
C ARG A 251 -44.26 0.43 14.26
#